data_88d542be131a1feba47dac7485b1a5d3
#
_entry.id   88d542be131a1feba47dac7485b1a5d3
#
_cell.length_a   1.000
_cell.length_b   1.000
_cell.length_c   1.000
_cell.angle_alpha   90.00
_cell.angle_beta   90.00
_cell.angle_gamma   90.00
#
_symmetry.space_group_name_H-M   'P 1'
#
loop_
_entity.id
_entity.type
_entity.pdbx_description
1 polymer ?
#
loop_
_entity_poly.entity_id
_entity_poly.type
_entity_poly.pdbx_seq_one_letter_code
_entity_poly.pdbx_strand_id
1 'polypeptide(L)'
;MIQLERAGIERGEIADLFITHAHTDHVLGAIWLIRMTLQRPAPEVLRIYSHKRVLDMLTAVCEMMLPQKLIQRMPDRIQLIEVHDGDRFEVGDMRLQCYDIHSTKEQQYGFTADLPGGVRLVCLGDEPFNAANASYAEGADWLMSEAFCLYADRERYKPYEKHHSTALDAARDAANLHVRNLILYHTEDDHLAQRKALYTAEAATAFCGSIRVPDDLEVIELD
;
A
#
# COMPACT_ATOMS: atom_id res chain seq x y z
N MET A 1 14.70 -0.51 -3.17
CA MET A 1 15.81 -1.48 -2.94
C MET A 1 16.77 -1.01 -1.84
N ILE A 2 17.30 0.23 -1.90
CA ILE A 2 18.15 0.78 -0.82
C ILE A 2 17.45 0.75 0.54
N GLN A 3 16.16 1.05 0.58
CA GLN A 3 15.37 1.02 1.82
C GLN A 3 15.22 -0.39 2.39
N LEU A 4 15.07 -1.43 1.58
CA LEU A 4 15.06 -2.81 2.04
C LEU A 4 16.40 -3.21 2.68
N GLU A 5 17.52 -2.84 2.05
CA GLU A 5 18.85 -3.09 2.61
C GLU A 5 19.05 -2.36 3.95
N ARG A 6 18.59 -1.10 4.07
CA ARG A 6 18.64 -0.34 5.32
C ARG A 6 17.76 -0.93 6.41
N ALA A 7 16.61 -1.50 6.04
CA ALA A 7 15.72 -2.22 6.95
C ALA A 7 16.26 -3.60 7.36
N GLY A 8 17.39 -4.04 6.80
CA GLY A 8 17.95 -5.38 7.05
C GLY A 8 17.17 -6.50 6.37
N ILE A 9 16.26 -6.17 5.44
CA ILE A 9 15.46 -7.17 4.72
C ILE A 9 16.24 -7.65 3.51
N GLU A 10 16.56 -8.93 3.49
CA GLU A 10 17.17 -9.54 2.32
C GLU A 10 16.13 -9.72 1.21
N ARG A 11 16.54 -9.44 -0.03
CA ARG A 11 15.64 -9.52 -1.19
C ARG A 11 15.02 -10.90 -1.40
N GLY A 12 15.69 -11.97 -0.94
CA GLY A 12 15.20 -13.33 -1.00
C GLY A 12 14.12 -13.67 0.02
N GLU A 13 13.94 -12.82 1.02
CA GLU A 13 12.86 -12.97 2.01
C GLU A 13 11.51 -12.50 1.46
N ILE A 14 11.53 -11.68 0.38
CA ILE A 14 10.29 -11.21 -0.26
C ILE A 14 9.81 -12.27 -1.24
N ALA A 15 8.84 -13.06 -0.84
CA ALA A 15 8.20 -14.07 -1.66
C ALA A 15 6.91 -13.57 -2.32
N ASP A 16 6.27 -12.57 -1.73
CA ASP A 16 4.98 -12.06 -2.14
C ASP A 16 4.98 -10.54 -2.24
N LEU A 17 4.31 -10.00 -3.25
CA LEU A 17 4.11 -8.58 -3.48
C LEU A 17 2.68 -8.32 -3.94
N PHE A 18 1.95 -7.49 -3.19
CA PHE A 18 0.66 -6.97 -3.63
C PHE A 18 0.85 -5.54 -4.16
N ILE A 19 0.35 -5.26 -5.36
CA ILE A 19 0.41 -3.93 -5.98
C ILE A 19 -1.01 -3.41 -6.15
N THR A 20 -1.30 -2.28 -5.54
CA THR A 20 -2.63 -1.68 -5.52
C THR A 20 -3.03 -1.12 -6.88
N HIS A 21 -2.11 -0.44 -7.58
CA HIS A 21 -2.37 0.22 -8.87
C HIS A 21 -1.08 0.57 -9.63
N ALA A 22 -1.23 1.17 -10.84
CA ALA A 22 -0.15 1.34 -11.81
C ALA A 22 0.59 2.70 -11.75
N HIS A 23 0.33 3.57 -10.76
CA HIS A 23 1.08 4.82 -10.66
C HIS A 23 2.56 4.58 -10.38
N THR A 24 3.41 5.49 -10.87
CA THR A 24 4.88 5.29 -10.89
C THR A 24 5.50 5.14 -9.51
N ASP A 25 5.03 5.89 -8.55
CA ASP A 25 5.47 5.87 -7.14
C ASP A 25 5.07 4.58 -6.41
N HIS A 26 4.09 3.83 -6.94
CA HIS A 26 3.65 2.55 -6.38
C HIS A 26 4.25 1.32 -7.10
N VAL A 27 4.68 1.44 -8.37
CA VAL A 27 5.02 0.27 -9.18
C VAL A 27 6.49 0.18 -9.60
N LEU A 28 7.24 1.29 -9.68
CA LEU A 28 8.61 1.26 -10.19
C LEU A 28 9.55 0.37 -9.37
N GLY A 29 9.33 0.28 -8.06
CA GLY A 29 10.08 -0.62 -7.18
C GLY A 29 9.92 -2.10 -7.53
N ALA A 30 8.74 -2.50 -8.02
CA ALA A 30 8.46 -3.87 -8.42
C ALA A 30 9.30 -4.32 -9.62
N ILE A 31 9.50 -3.46 -10.62
CA ILE A 31 10.34 -3.76 -11.80
C ILE A 31 11.77 -4.07 -11.38
N TRP A 32 12.30 -3.30 -10.44
CA TRP A 32 13.62 -3.54 -9.90
C TRP A 32 13.69 -4.83 -9.08
N LEU A 33 12.68 -5.11 -8.26
CA LEU A 33 12.59 -6.35 -7.49
C LEU A 33 12.54 -7.58 -8.42
N ILE A 34 11.72 -7.55 -9.48
CA ILE A 34 11.66 -8.59 -10.51
C ILE A 34 13.06 -8.84 -11.10
N ARG A 35 13.75 -7.79 -11.56
CA ARG A 35 15.11 -7.91 -12.09
C ARG A 35 16.03 -8.59 -11.09
N MET A 36 16.03 -8.18 -9.84
CA MET A 36 16.92 -8.72 -8.81
C MET A 36 16.62 -10.20 -8.51
N THR A 37 15.32 -10.57 -8.46
CA THR A 37 14.88 -11.96 -8.31
C THR A 37 15.38 -12.83 -9.47
N LEU A 38 15.27 -12.33 -10.70
CA LEU A 38 15.72 -13.06 -11.90
C LEU A 38 17.25 -13.21 -12.00
N GLN A 39 18.01 -12.31 -11.37
CA GLN A 39 19.49 -12.38 -11.36
C GLN A 39 20.04 -13.40 -10.35
N ARG A 40 19.28 -13.77 -9.34
CA ARG A 40 19.74 -14.71 -8.31
C ARG A 40 19.83 -16.14 -8.86
N PRO A 41 20.82 -16.91 -8.42
CA PRO A 41 20.96 -18.32 -8.82
C PRO A 41 19.93 -19.24 -8.15
N ALA A 42 19.35 -18.83 -7.04
CA ALA A 42 18.46 -19.63 -6.22
C ALA A 42 17.04 -19.78 -6.83
N PRO A 43 16.30 -20.85 -6.49
CA PRO A 43 15.01 -21.20 -7.10
C PRO A 43 13.82 -20.42 -6.56
N GLU A 44 14.02 -19.36 -5.78
CA GLU A 44 12.93 -18.60 -5.18
C GLU A 44 11.99 -18.02 -6.25
N VAL A 45 10.71 -18.10 -5.98
CA VAL A 45 9.65 -17.56 -6.83
C VAL A 45 9.06 -16.33 -6.14
N LEU A 46 8.97 -15.23 -6.88
CA LEU A 46 8.25 -14.02 -6.45
C LEU A 46 6.81 -14.08 -7.01
N ARG A 47 5.83 -14.10 -6.13
CA ARG A 47 4.41 -13.98 -6.49
C ARG A 47 4.00 -12.51 -6.44
N ILE A 48 3.40 -12.03 -7.51
CA ILE A 48 2.93 -10.65 -7.62
C ILE A 48 1.42 -10.67 -7.86
N TYR A 49 0.68 -10.12 -6.91
CA TYR A 49 -0.77 -10.05 -6.94
C TYR A 49 -1.19 -8.64 -7.34
N SER A 50 -2.04 -8.52 -8.35
CA SER A 50 -2.62 -7.24 -8.76
C SER A 50 -3.74 -7.46 -9.78
N HIS A 51 -4.43 -6.39 -10.16
CA HIS A 51 -5.35 -6.44 -11.28
C HIS A 51 -4.61 -6.50 -12.63
N LYS A 52 -5.31 -6.97 -13.65
CA LYS A 52 -4.76 -7.28 -14.97
C LYS A 52 -3.90 -6.16 -15.57
N ARG A 53 -4.35 -4.91 -15.48
CA ARG A 53 -3.63 -3.76 -16.07
C ARG A 53 -2.21 -3.59 -15.51
N VAL A 54 -2.02 -3.76 -14.20
CA VAL A 54 -0.68 -3.71 -13.56
C VAL A 54 0.17 -4.87 -14.06
N LEU A 55 -0.37 -6.08 -14.11
CA LEU A 55 0.38 -7.27 -14.52
C LEU A 55 0.79 -7.19 -16.00
N ASP A 56 -0.08 -6.72 -16.89
CA ASP A 56 0.21 -6.48 -18.30
C ASP A 56 1.32 -5.42 -18.45
N MET A 57 1.23 -4.32 -17.69
CA MET A 57 2.23 -3.26 -17.69
C MET A 57 3.60 -3.78 -17.21
N LEU A 58 3.65 -4.53 -16.10
CA LEU A 58 4.89 -5.11 -15.59
C LEU A 58 5.54 -6.03 -16.63
N THR A 59 4.74 -6.87 -17.30
CA THR A 59 5.20 -7.75 -18.36
C THR A 59 5.81 -6.93 -19.50
N ALA A 60 5.09 -5.97 -20.03
CA ALA A 60 5.55 -5.15 -21.16
C ALA A 60 6.83 -4.36 -20.82
N VAL A 61 6.88 -3.75 -19.62
CA VAL A 61 8.06 -3.00 -19.18
C VAL A 61 9.27 -3.92 -18.98
N CYS A 62 9.08 -5.10 -18.40
CA CYS A 62 10.14 -6.08 -18.24
C CYS A 62 10.69 -6.55 -19.60
N GLU A 63 9.81 -6.83 -20.56
CA GLU A 63 10.21 -7.23 -21.93
C GLU A 63 11.02 -6.14 -22.64
N MET A 64 10.65 -4.86 -22.45
CA MET A 64 11.38 -3.73 -23.05
C MET A 64 12.70 -3.43 -22.35
N MET A 65 12.82 -3.64 -21.05
CA MET A 65 13.95 -3.13 -20.26
C MET A 65 14.95 -4.21 -19.85
N LEU A 66 14.53 -5.47 -19.73
CA LEU A 66 15.41 -6.53 -19.22
C LEU A 66 16.13 -7.27 -20.35
N PRO A 67 17.39 -7.72 -20.12
CA PRO A 67 18.09 -8.58 -21.04
C PRO A 67 17.33 -9.88 -21.33
N GLN A 68 17.34 -10.34 -22.58
CA GLN A 68 16.62 -11.54 -23.04
C GLN A 68 16.84 -12.77 -22.14
N LYS A 69 18.07 -12.97 -21.65
CA LYS A 69 18.39 -14.07 -20.73
C LYS A 69 17.63 -14.04 -19.39
N LEU A 70 17.21 -12.86 -18.95
CA LEU A 70 16.37 -12.71 -17.74
C LEU A 70 14.91 -12.95 -18.07
N ILE A 71 14.44 -12.46 -19.22
CA ILE A 71 13.06 -12.70 -19.68
C ILE A 71 12.80 -14.20 -19.83
N GLN A 72 13.74 -14.98 -20.36
CA GLN A 72 13.60 -16.43 -20.46
C GLN A 72 13.44 -17.14 -19.10
N ARG A 73 13.89 -16.53 -18.01
CA ARG A 73 13.72 -17.07 -16.64
C ARG A 73 12.43 -16.64 -15.97
N MET A 74 11.73 -15.66 -16.55
CA MET A 74 10.55 -15.05 -15.94
C MET A 74 9.42 -16.05 -15.65
N PRO A 75 9.07 -16.99 -16.57
CA PRO A 75 8.01 -17.97 -16.34
C PRO A 75 8.24 -18.89 -15.14
N ASP A 76 9.51 -19.18 -14.83
CA ASP A 76 9.87 -20.09 -13.74
C ASP A 76 10.04 -19.37 -12.38
N ARG A 77 10.20 -18.04 -12.40
CA ARG A 77 10.66 -17.26 -11.26
C ARG A 77 9.70 -16.15 -10.82
N ILE A 78 8.81 -15.73 -11.68
CA ILE A 78 7.84 -14.67 -11.41
C ILE A 78 6.46 -15.24 -11.70
N GLN A 79 5.61 -15.29 -10.69
CA GLN A 79 4.20 -15.63 -10.84
C GLN A 79 3.37 -14.35 -10.77
N LEU A 80 2.77 -13.98 -11.89
CA LEU A 80 1.83 -12.88 -11.99
C LEU A 80 0.43 -13.43 -11.73
N ILE A 81 -0.16 -13.03 -10.62
CA ILE A 81 -1.45 -13.55 -10.13
C ILE A 81 -2.49 -12.45 -10.24
N GLU A 82 -3.39 -12.61 -11.19
CA GLU A 82 -4.52 -11.68 -11.32
C GLU A 82 -5.51 -11.89 -10.18
N VAL A 83 -5.86 -10.79 -9.51
CA VAL A 83 -6.88 -10.76 -8.47
C VAL A 83 -8.01 -9.81 -8.87
N HIS A 84 -9.21 -10.09 -8.39
CA HIS A 84 -10.44 -9.35 -8.66
C HIS A 84 -11.05 -8.83 -7.37
N ASP A 85 -11.99 -7.91 -7.50
CA ASP A 85 -12.74 -7.39 -6.36
C ASP A 85 -13.35 -8.52 -5.50
N GLY A 86 -13.05 -8.48 -4.22
CA GLY A 86 -13.51 -9.47 -3.24
C GLY A 86 -12.68 -10.76 -3.16
N ASP A 87 -11.68 -10.96 -4.02
CA ASP A 87 -10.83 -12.15 -4.01
C ASP A 87 -10.07 -12.28 -2.69
N ARG A 88 -9.94 -13.53 -2.23
CA ARG A 88 -9.23 -13.91 -1.01
C ARG A 88 -8.07 -14.83 -1.34
N PHE A 89 -6.94 -14.57 -0.72
CA PHE A 89 -5.72 -15.36 -0.89
C PHE A 89 -4.85 -15.33 0.38
N GLU A 90 -3.94 -16.27 0.47
CA GLU A 90 -3.02 -16.36 1.60
C GLU A 90 -1.63 -15.86 1.21
N VAL A 91 -1.00 -15.11 2.11
CA VAL A 91 0.37 -14.61 2.00
C VAL A 91 1.10 -14.92 3.30
N GLY A 92 1.98 -15.93 3.28
CA GLY A 92 2.56 -16.45 4.50
C GLY A 92 1.48 -17.03 5.41
N ASP A 93 1.37 -16.53 6.62
CA ASP A 93 0.37 -16.88 7.62
C ASP A 93 -0.78 -15.85 7.74
N MET A 94 -0.82 -14.88 6.83
CA MET A 94 -1.88 -13.87 6.72
C MET A 94 -2.94 -14.29 5.70
N ARG A 95 -4.20 -13.90 5.97
CA ARG A 95 -5.30 -14.00 5.00
C ARG A 95 -5.65 -12.62 4.50
N LEU A 96 -5.50 -12.41 3.19
CA LEU A 96 -5.82 -11.15 2.53
C LEU A 96 -7.14 -11.26 1.77
N GLN A 97 -7.87 -10.16 1.73
CA GLN A 97 -8.98 -9.94 0.79
C GLN A 97 -8.77 -8.59 0.13
N CYS A 98 -8.63 -8.57 -1.21
CA CYS A 98 -8.59 -7.32 -1.95
C CYS A 98 -10.00 -6.84 -2.29
N TYR A 99 -10.15 -5.54 -2.48
CA TYR A 99 -11.40 -4.91 -2.89
C TYR A 99 -11.14 -3.69 -3.77
N ASP A 100 -12.04 -3.42 -4.71
CA ASP A 100 -11.98 -2.23 -5.55
C ASP A 100 -12.31 -0.99 -4.71
N ILE A 101 -11.44 0.01 -4.71
CA ILE A 101 -11.70 1.27 -4.01
C ILE A 101 -12.63 2.20 -4.78
N HIS A 102 -13.07 1.81 -5.97
CA HIS A 102 -13.91 2.59 -6.89
C HIS A 102 -13.26 3.92 -7.31
N SER A 103 -11.95 3.87 -7.57
CA SER A 103 -11.19 5.02 -8.05
C SER A 103 -11.76 5.55 -9.37
N THR A 104 -11.78 6.88 -9.49
CA THR A 104 -12.18 7.56 -10.73
C THR A 104 -11.00 7.86 -11.66
N LYS A 105 -9.76 7.66 -11.20
CA LYS A 105 -8.54 7.88 -12.00
C LYS A 105 -8.17 6.64 -12.80
N GLU A 106 -7.99 5.52 -12.11
CA GLU A 106 -7.71 4.21 -12.68
C GLU A 106 -8.11 3.12 -11.69
N GLN A 107 -8.20 1.87 -12.13
CA GLN A 107 -8.49 0.75 -11.23
C GLN A 107 -7.44 0.65 -10.14
N GLN A 108 -7.91 0.66 -8.90
CA GLN A 108 -7.08 0.51 -7.71
C GLN A 108 -7.73 -0.45 -6.72
N TYR A 109 -6.90 -1.19 -6.00
CA TYR A 109 -7.35 -2.07 -4.92
C TYR A 109 -6.82 -1.60 -3.56
N GLY A 110 -7.73 -1.64 -2.57
CA GLY A 110 -7.39 -1.75 -1.17
C GLY A 110 -7.30 -3.21 -0.76
N PHE A 111 -6.97 -3.47 0.48
CA PHE A 111 -7.00 -4.82 1.02
C PHE A 111 -7.33 -4.84 2.51
N THR A 112 -7.89 -5.95 2.96
CA THR A 112 -7.91 -6.34 4.36
C THR A 112 -6.89 -7.46 4.58
N ALA A 113 -6.22 -7.48 5.71
CA ALA A 113 -5.33 -8.55 6.13
C ALA A 113 -5.69 -9.01 7.54
N ASP A 114 -6.10 -10.27 7.68
CA ASP A 114 -6.22 -10.92 8.98
C ASP A 114 -4.83 -11.49 9.33
N LEU A 115 -4.20 -10.90 10.35
CA LEU A 115 -2.86 -11.24 10.82
C LEU A 115 -2.91 -12.38 11.86
N PRO A 116 -1.79 -13.08 12.09
CA PRO A 116 -1.67 -13.99 13.23
C PRO A 116 -2.02 -13.28 14.54
N GLY A 117 -2.76 -13.97 15.41
CA GLY A 117 -3.25 -13.35 16.66
C GLY A 117 -4.61 -12.68 16.55
N GLY A 118 -5.20 -12.63 15.34
CA GLY A 118 -6.56 -12.13 15.13
C GLY A 118 -6.65 -10.61 14.94
N VAL A 119 -5.52 -9.94 14.72
CA VAL A 119 -5.48 -8.51 14.40
C VAL A 119 -5.90 -8.29 12.95
N ARG A 120 -6.80 -7.34 12.71
CA ARG A 120 -7.27 -6.97 11.39
C ARG A 120 -6.71 -5.63 10.94
N LEU A 121 -5.91 -5.67 9.89
CA LEU A 121 -5.38 -4.49 9.19
C LEU A 121 -6.18 -4.24 7.92
N VAL A 122 -6.52 -2.97 7.66
CA VAL A 122 -7.18 -2.54 6.42
C VAL A 122 -6.38 -1.43 5.78
N CYS A 123 -6.09 -1.56 4.49
CA CYS A 123 -5.46 -0.53 3.67
C CYS A 123 -6.47 0.02 2.67
N LEU A 124 -6.73 1.32 2.74
CA LEU A 124 -7.72 2.00 1.89
C LEU A 124 -7.24 2.29 0.46
N GLY A 125 -5.95 2.08 0.16
CA GLY A 125 -5.37 2.43 -1.15
C GLY A 125 -4.85 3.87 -1.16
N ASP A 126 -4.82 4.50 -2.36
CA ASP A 126 -4.19 5.81 -2.62
C ASP A 126 -5.22 6.90 -3.00
N GLU A 127 -6.42 6.78 -2.48
CA GLU A 127 -7.49 7.78 -2.62
C GLU A 127 -8.30 7.90 -1.32
N PRO A 128 -9.12 8.94 -1.17
CA PRO A 128 -10.01 9.09 -0.02
C PRO A 128 -10.92 7.87 0.16
N PHE A 129 -11.27 7.59 1.40
CA PHE A 129 -12.19 6.51 1.72
C PHE A 129 -13.50 6.63 0.92
N ASN A 130 -13.92 5.52 0.32
CA ASN A 130 -15.21 5.40 -0.35
C ASN A 130 -16.20 4.66 0.54
N ALA A 131 -17.35 5.27 0.83
CA ALA A 131 -18.38 4.71 1.72
C ALA A 131 -18.92 3.33 1.23
N ALA A 132 -18.83 3.02 -0.07
CA ALA A 132 -19.19 1.70 -0.60
C ALA A 132 -18.33 0.57 0.02
N ASN A 133 -17.14 0.90 0.49
CA ASN A 133 -16.18 -0.03 1.08
C ASN A 133 -16.23 -0.10 2.62
N ALA A 134 -17.25 0.52 3.26
CA ALA A 134 -17.35 0.56 4.71
C ALA A 134 -17.32 -0.84 5.36
N SER A 135 -17.96 -1.84 4.75
CA SER A 135 -18.01 -3.20 5.27
C SER A 135 -16.63 -3.88 5.37
N TYR A 136 -15.63 -3.43 4.61
CA TYR A 136 -14.26 -3.93 4.71
C TYR A 136 -13.50 -3.31 5.89
N ALA A 137 -13.80 -2.06 6.22
CA ALA A 137 -13.01 -1.26 7.15
C ALA A 137 -13.65 -1.07 8.54
N GLU A 138 -14.97 -1.24 8.66
CA GLU A 138 -15.68 -1.02 9.92
C GLU A 138 -15.16 -1.92 11.04
N GLY A 139 -14.81 -1.30 12.18
CA GLY A 139 -14.32 -1.98 13.38
C GLY A 139 -12.94 -2.62 13.23
N ALA A 140 -12.15 -2.29 12.21
CA ALA A 140 -10.81 -2.80 12.06
C ALA A 140 -9.91 -2.42 13.25
N ASP A 141 -8.93 -3.27 13.57
CA ASP A 141 -7.94 -2.96 14.60
C ASP A 141 -6.98 -1.87 14.13
N TRP A 142 -6.58 -1.93 12.85
CA TRP A 142 -5.70 -0.97 12.22
C TRP A 142 -6.23 -0.54 10.84
N LEU A 143 -6.29 0.78 10.63
CA LEU A 143 -6.63 1.38 9.34
C LEU A 143 -5.42 2.12 8.78
N MET A 144 -5.00 1.77 7.57
CA MET A 144 -4.04 2.54 6.78
C MET A 144 -4.81 3.43 5.81
N SER A 145 -4.64 4.74 5.93
CA SER A 145 -5.28 5.75 5.08
C SER A 145 -4.25 6.72 4.52
N GLU A 146 -4.38 7.07 3.24
CA GLU A 146 -3.63 8.18 2.69
C GLU A 146 -4.03 9.49 3.39
N ALA A 147 -3.08 10.43 3.48
CA ALA A 147 -3.27 11.74 4.07
C ALA A 147 -2.34 12.74 3.39
N PHE A 148 -2.68 13.14 2.17
CA PHE A 148 -1.78 13.87 1.29
C PHE A 148 -1.20 15.14 1.91
N CYS A 149 -2.01 15.92 2.63
CA CYS A 149 -1.56 17.12 3.31
C CYS A 149 -2.37 17.40 4.59
N LEU A 150 -1.92 18.39 5.36
CA LEU A 150 -2.73 18.97 6.44
C LEU A 150 -3.95 19.71 5.87
N TYR A 151 -5.07 19.66 6.56
CA TYR A 151 -6.25 20.42 6.19
C TYR A 151 -5.99 21.93 6.12
N ALA A 152 -5.09 22.42 6.98
CA ALA A 152 -4.65 23.82 6.95
C ALA A 152 -4.00 24.20 5.61
N ASP A 153 -3.34 23.26 4.96
CA ASP A 153 -2.59 23.47 3.70
C ASP A 153 -3.38 23.09 2.45
N ARG A 154 -4.65 22.68 2.57
CA ARG A 154 -5.49 22.20 1.47
C ARG A 154 -5.62 23.17 0.29
N GLU A 155 -5.60 24.48 0.55
CA GLU A 155 -5.68 25.50 -0.49
C GLU A 155 -4.39 25.56 -1.33
N ARG A 156 -3.24 25.22 -0.74
CA ARG A 156 -1.95 25.16 -1.40
C ARG A 156 -1.79 23.89 -2.22
N TYR A 157 -2.10 22.73 -1.63
CA TYR A 157 -1.85 21.43 -2.24
C TYR A 157 -3.00 20.91 -3.08
N LYS A 158 -4.21 21.46 -2.88
CA LYS A 158 -5.42 21.07 -3.64
C LYS A 158 -5.67 19.56 -3.62
N PRO A 159 -5.69 18.90 -2.43
CA PRO A 159 -5.84 17.46 -2.34
C PRO A 159 -7.09 16.97 -3.04
N TYR A 160 -8.22 17.63 -2.88
CA TYR A 160 -9.50 17.20 -3.45
C TYR A 160 -9.53 17.24 -4.99
N GLU A 161 -8.82 18.20 -5.60
CA GLU A 161 -8.68 18.25 -7.07
C GLU A 161 -7.80 17.11 -7.60
N LYS A 162 -6.95 16.55 -6.74
CA LYS A 162 -6.05 15.43 -7.04
C LYS A 162 -6.62 14.09 -6.59
N HIS A 163 -7.85 14.06 -6.07
CA HIS A 163 -8.48 12.89 -5.47
C HIS A 163 -7.66 12.32 -4.30
N HIS A 164 -7.28 13.19 -3.37
CA HIS A 164 -6.63 12.83 -2.10
C HIS A 164 -7.35 13.47 -0.92
N SER A 165 -7.11 12.96 0.27
CA SER A 165 -7.64 13.47 1.53
C SER A 165 -6.60 14.29 2.31
N THR A 166 -7.07 14.94 3.36
CA THR A 166 -6.20 15.56 4.37
C THR A 166 -6.08 14.64 5.59
N ALA A 167 -5.12 14.91 6.48
CA ALA A 167 -5.00 14.18 7.74
C ALA A 167 -6.28 14.25 8.58
N LEU A 168 -6.98 15.40 8.56
CA LEU A 168 -8.25 15.58 9.23
C LEU A 168 -9.36 14.72 8.63
N ASP A 169 -9.43 14.60 7.29
CA ASP A 169 -10.44 13.79 6.62
C ASP A 169 -10.22 12.31 6.92
N ALA A 170 -8.99 11.81 6.79
CA ALA A 170 -8.62 10.44 7.15
C ALA A 170 -8.97 10.09 8.61
N ALA A 171 -8.75 11.05 9.54
CA ALA A 171 -9.10 10.88 10.94
C ALA A 171 -10.60 10.82 11.18
N ARG A 172 -11.40 11.61 10.46
CA ARG A 172 -12.88 11.57 10.50
C ARG A 172 -13.41 10.24 9.98
N ASP A 173 -12.86 9.75 8.89
CA ASP A 173 -13.23 8.45 8.34
C ASP A 173 -12.90 7.32 9.32
N ALA A 174 -11.71 7.34 9.93
CA ALA A 174 -11.33 6.40 10.97
C ALA A 174 -12.29 6.39 12.16
N ALA A 175 -12.71 7.57 12.62
CA ALA A 175 -13.69 7.70 13.70
C ALA A 175 -15.07 7.15 13.31
N ASN A 176 -15.55 7.48 12.11
CA ASN A 176 -16.84 7.02 11.59
C ASN A 176 -16.87 5.50 11.38
N LEU A 177 -15.75 4.91 11.01
CA LEU A 177 -15.56 3.47 10.82
C LEU A 177 -15.30 2.71 12.13
N HIS A 178 -15.24 3.41 13.26
CA HIS A 178 -15.02 2.82 14.58
C HIS A 178 -13.74 1.96 14.68
N VAL A 179 -12.70 2.33 13.92
CA VAL A 179 -11.41 1.63 13.98
C VAL A 179 -10.67 1.95 15.28
N ARG A 180 -9.74 1.09 15.70
CA ARG A 180 -9.00 1.29 16.94
C ARG A 180 -7.75 2.14 16.75
N ASN A 181 -7.02 1.93 15.66
CA ASN A 181 -5.75 2.57 15.38
C ASN A 181 -5.70 3.06 13.94
N LEU A 182 -5.04 4.20 13.71
CA LEU A 182 -4.91 4.84 12.40
C LEU A 182 -3.44 5.01 12.03
N ILE A 183 -3.07 4.55 10.83
CA ILE A 183 -1.78 4.81 10.21
C ILE A 183 -2.01 5.78 9.04
N LEU A 184 -1.38 6.96 9.08
CA LEU A 184 -1.39 7.92 7.99
C LEU A 184 -0.14 7.74 7.14
N TYR A 185 -0.31 7.64 5.84
CA TYR A 185 0.78 7.51 4.87
C TYR A 185 0.51 8.38 3.62
N HIS A 186 1.38 8.33 2.63
CA HIS A 186 1.26 9.08 1.37
C HIS A 186 1.13 10.58 1.61
N THR A 187 2.02 11.13 2.42
CA THR A 187 2.04 12.54 2.80
C THR A 187 2.94 13.35 1.89
N GLU A 188 2.68 14.66 1.78
CA GLU A 188 3.58 15.60 1.14
C GLU A 188 4.91 15.75 1.91
N ASP A 189 5.95 16.28 1.26
CA ASP A 189 7.32 16.31 1.79
C ASP A 189 7.76 17.64 2.41
N ASP A 190 6.99 18.70 2.28
CA ASP A 190 7.39 20.05 2.74
C ASP A 190 7.57 20.16 4.27
N HIS A 191 6.90 19.30 5.01
CA HIS A 191 6.92 19.28 6.48
C HIS A 191 7.66 18.09 7.08
N LEU A 192 8.56 17.43 6.35
CA LEU A 192 9.23 16.18 6.79
C LEU A 192 9.72 16.21 8.23
N ALA A 193 10.42 17.26 8.67
CA ALA A 193 10.97 17.36 10.01
C ALA A 193 9.91 17.48 11.13
N GLN A 194 8.70 17.91 10.80
CA GLN A 194 7.58 18.14 11.74
C GLN A 194 6.36 17.26 11.43
N ARG A 195 6.43 16.46 10.37
CA ARG A 195 5.31 15.68 9.82
C ARG A 195 4.56 14.91 10.90
N LYS A 196 5.27 14.10 11.67
CA LYS A 196 4.66 13.32 12.76
C LYS A 196 3.86 14.18 13.71
N ALA A 197 4.46 15.25 14.21
CA ALA A 197 3.82 16.12 15.19
C ALA A 197 2.58 16.82 14.63
N LEU A 198 2.71 17.38 13.41
CA LEU A 198 1.63 18.15 12.78
C LEU A 198 0.46 17.27 12.38
N TYR A 199 0.72 16.15 11.68
CA TYR A 199 -0.34 15.24 11.24
C TYR A 199 -1.01 14.53 12.40
N THR A 200 -0.25 14.11 13.41
CA THR A 200 -0.83 13.52 14.63
C THR A 200 -1.70 14.54 15.37
N ALA A 201 -1.23 15.79 15.52
CA ALA A 201 -2.00 16.83 16.21
C ALA A 201 -3.31 17.16 15.47
N GLU A 202 -3.27 17.24 14.13
CA GLU A 202 -4.48 17.48 13.34
C GLU A 202 -5.45 16.31 13.42
N ALA A 203 -4.98 15.09 13.21
CA ALA A 203 -5.80 13.89 13.25
C ALA A 203 -6.44 13.67 14.64
N ALA A 204 -5.71 13.96 15.73
CA ALA A 204 -6.22 13.86 17.10
C ALA A 204 -7.40 14.80 17.40
N THR A 205 -7.66 15.79 16.56
CA THR A 205 -8.85 16.64 16.71
C THR A 205 -10.16 15.93 16.34
N ALA A 206 -10.08 14.84 15.56
CA ALA A 206 -11.24 14.09 15.06
C ALA A 206 -11.23 12.61 15.44
N PHE A 207 -10.09 12.04 15.81
CA PHE A 207 -9.96 10.62 16.14
C PHE A 207 -9.30 10.44 17.50
N CYS A 208 -9.91 9.60 18.37
CA CYS A 208 -9.45 9.38 19.74
C CYS A 208 -8.59 8.13 19.92
N GLY A 209 -8.42 7.31 18.88
CA GLY A 209 -7.60 6.10 18.90
C GLY A 209 -6.11 6.40 18.77
N SER A 210 -5.29 5.36 18.67
CA SER A 210 -3.85 5.53 18.42
C SER A 210 -3.62 6.02 16.99
N ILE A 211 -2.76 7.02 16.82
CA ILE A 211 -2.39 7.58 15.51
C ILE A 211 -0.90 7.34 15.28
N ARG A 212 -0.56 6.80 14.13
CA ARG A 212 0.82 6.61 13.66
C ARG A 212 1.03 7.37 12.34
N VAL A 213 2.12 8.10 12.25
CA VAL A 213 2.59 8.78 11.04
C VAL A 213 4.05 8.35 10.85
N PRO A 214 4.29 7.18 10.24
CA PRO A 214 5.62 6.61 10.20
C PRO A 214 6.58 7.42 9.32
N ASP A 215 7.84 7.47 9.75
CA ASP A 215 8.95 7.83 8.88
C ASP A 215 9.40 6.61 8.06
N ASP A 216 10.19 6.85 7.02
CA ASP A 216 10.80 5.76 6.27
C ASP A 216 11.56 4.81 7.19
N LEU A 217 11.35 3.51 7.02
CA LEU A 217 11.96 2.42 7.80
C LEU A 217 11.50 2.32 9.26
N GLU A 218 10.53 3.09 9.67
CA GLU A 218 9.95 2.91 11.00
C GLU A 218 9.13 1.61 11.06
N VAL A 219 9.37 0.84 12.10
CA VAL A 219 8.63 -0.40 12.37
C VAL A 219 7.47 -0.08 13.30
N ILE A 220 6.27 -0.50 12.93
CA ILE A 220 5.07 -0.42 13.76
C ILE A 220 4.66 -1.83 14.12
N GLU A 221 4.62 -2.13 15.41
CA GLU A 221 4.05 -3.36 15.91
C GLU A 221 2.52 -3.24 15.93
N LEU A 222 1.84 -4.23 15.33
CA LEU A 222 0.39 -4.27 15.22
C LEU A 222 -0.14 -5.25 16.27
N ASP A 223 -0.56 -4.72 17.41
CA ASP A 223 -1.11 -5.42 18.57
C ASP A 223 -2.62 -5.12 18.80
#